data_87ef78bda716632490ca1d7a84c792aa
#
_entry.id   87ef78bda716632490ca1d7a84c792aa
#
_cell.length_a   1.000
_cell.length_b   1.000
_cell.length_c   1.000
_cell.angle_alpha   90.00
_cell.angle_beta   90.00
_cell.angle_gamma   90.00
#
_symmetry.space_group_name_H-M   'P 1'
#
loop_
_entity.id
_entity.type
_entity.pdbx_description
1 polymer ?
#
loop_
_entity_poly.entity_id
_entity_poly.type
_entity_poly.pdbx_seq_one_letter_code
_entity_poly.pdbx_strand_id
1 'polypeptide(L)'
;MTIAREAHIVDLVDQSGASVGEATVGAAHTAPGRLHRAFSVFLRDPANGSLLLQQRAAVKTRFPLRWANTCCGHPLPGEDVEVAAGRRLAEELGVAGVAFTRVGVHTYRAEDPATGRVEYEYDHVLLGDLPAGVQPVPDPAEVAETRWVSLSALLDGFSADPEPYSPWLFGVTACLAEHLAQPHLPRPNAGRFDAPERSGGR
;
A
#
# COMPACT_ATOMS: atom_id res chain seq x y z
N MET A 1 -18.63 -0.74 -10.82
CA MET A 1 -17.18 -0.42 -10.82
C MET A 1 -16.27 -1.63 -10.80
N THR A 2 -16.60 -2.70 -10.10
CA THR A 2 -15.75 -3.90 -9.91
C THR A 2 -15.37 -4.61 -11.21
N ILE A 3 -16.28 -4.76 -12.19
CA ILE A 3 -16.01 -5.44 -13.47
C ILE A 3 -14.97 -4.67 -14.31
N ALA A 4 -14.98 -3.34 -14.30
CA ALA A 4 -14.02 -2.54 -15.05
C ALA A 4 -12.58 -2.73 -14.52
N ARG A 5 -12.39 -2.99 -13.23
CA ARG A 5 -11.06 -3.21 -12.62
C ARG A 5 -10.49 -4.59 -12.93
N GLU A 6 -11.31 -5.61 -13.08
CA GLU A 6 -10.85 -6.94 -13.48
C GLU A 6 -10.20 -6.96 -14.88
N ALA A 7 -10.51 -5.95 -15.72
CA ALA A 7 -9.91 -5.78 -17.05
C ALA A 7 -8.61 -4.96 -17.05
N HIS A 8 -8.25 -4.30 -15.93
CA HIS A 8 -6.98 -3.56 -15.83
C HIS A 8 -5.80 -4.50 -15.99
N ILE A 9 -4.71 -4.00 -16.57
CA ILE A 9 -3.49 -4.77 -16.78
C ILE A 9 -2.58 -4.61 -15.56
N VAL A 10 -2.00 -5.72 -15.13
CA VAL A 10 -0.99 -5.82 -14.08
C VAL A 10 0.33 -6.33 -14.64
N ASP A 11 1.42 -5.91 -14.04
CA ASP A 11 2.77 -6.36 -14.33
C ASP A 11 3.04 -7.69 -13.63
N LEU A 12 3.22 -8.77 -14.38
CA LEU A 12 3.64 -10.06 -13.85
C LEU A 12 5.13 -10.00 -13.55
N VAL A 13 5.50 -10.51 -12.38
CA VAL A 13 6.89 -10.45 -11.92
C VAL A 13 7.40 -11.80 -11.47
N ASP A 14 8.72 -11.95 -11.44
CA ASP A 14 9.38 -13.08 -10.78
C ASP A 14 9.58 -12.83 -9.27
N GLN A 15 10.21 -13.77 -8.57
CA GLN A 15 10.47 -13.69 -7.13
C GLN A 15 11.42 -12.54 -6.74
N SER A 16 12.14 -11.96 -7.68
CA SER A 16 12.98 -10.77 -7.47
C SER A 16 12.22 -9.46 -7.72
N GLY A 17 10.97 -9.53 -8.19
CA GLY A 17 10.17 -8.38 -8.61
C GLY A 17 10.50 -7.88 -10.03
N ALA A 18 11.31 -8.62 -10.80
CA ALA A 18 11.57 -8.27 -12.20
C ALA A 18 10.36 -8.61 -13.09
N SER A 19 9.99 -7.69 -14.00
CA SER A 19 8.88 -7.90 -14.94
C SER A 19 9.14 -9.10 -15.86
N VAL A 20 8.15 -9.99 -15.99
CA VAL A 20 8.20 -11.18 -16.86
C VAL A 20 7.00 -11.27 -17.81
N GLY A 21 6.11 -10.27 -17.80
CA GLY A 21 4.96 -10.20 -18.69
C GLY A 21 3.80 -9.43 -18.10
N GLU A 22 2.63 -9.58 -18.69
CA GLU A 22 1.42 -8.87 -18.31
C GLU A 22 0.22 -9.81 -18.25
N ALA A 23 -0.79 -9.42 -17.47
CA ALA A 23 -2.10 -10.08 -17.44
C ALA A 23 -3.18 -9.07 -17.07
N THR A 24 -4.44 -9.43 -17.29
CA THR A 24 -5.52 -8.69 -16.64
C THR A 24 -5.57 -9.04 -15.15
N VAL A 25 -6.06 -8.11 -14.32
CA VAL A 25 -6.32 -8.35 -12.88
C VAL A 25 -7.10 -9.65 -12.70
N GLY A 26 -8.19 -9.84 -13.46
CA GLY A 26 -9.01 -11.05 -13.40
C GLY A 26 -8.22 -12.33 -13.65
N ALA A 27 -7.35 -12.34 -14.67
CA ALA A 27 -6.52 -13.49 -15.01
C ALA A 27 -5.44 -13.76 -13.98
N ALA A 28 -4.80 -12.70 -13.44
CA ALA A 28 -3.76 -12.83 -12.43
C ALA A 28 -4.30 -13.44 -11.11
N HIS A 29 -5.57 -13.16 -10.79
CA HIS A 29 -6.22 -13.64 -9.57
C HIS A 29 -7.05 -14.93 -9.77
N THR A 30 -7.09 -15.50 -10.97
CA THR A 30 -7.70 -16.81 -11.19
C THR A 30 -6.75 -17.91 -10.71
N ALA A 31 -7.26 -18.90 -9.97
CA ALA A 31 -6.45 -20.02 -9.46
C ALA A 31 -5.63 -20.69 -10.58
N PRO A 32 -4.35 -21.03 -10.34
CA PRO A 32 -3.62 -21.03 -9.07
C PRO A 32 -3.07 -19.66 -8.64
N GLY A 33 -3.38 -18.56 -9.33
CA GLY A 33 -2.84 -17.23 -9.16
C GLY A 33 -1.51 -17.05 -9.90
N ARG A 34 -1.23 -15.81 -10.31
CA ARG A 34 0.04 -15.43 -10.97
C ARG A 34 0.70 -14.33 -10.17
N LEU A 35 2.00 -14.48 -9.87
CA LEU A 35 2.74 -13.46 -9.13
C LEU A 35 2.77 -12.16 -9.94
N HIS A 36 2.29 -11.08 -9.33
CA HIS A 36 2.20 -9.79 -9.98
C HIS A 36 2.52 -8.65 -9.00
N ARG A 37 2.87 -7.50 -9.56
CA ARG A 37 3.26 -6.32 -8.80
C ARG A 37 2.04 -5.67 -8.15
N ALA A 38 2.19 -5.36 -6.86
CA ALA A 38 1.16 -4.71 -6.05
C ALA A 38 1.78 -3.67 -5.11
N PHE A 39 0.93 -2.90 -4.46
CA PHE A 39 1.32 -2.04 -3.35
C PHE A 39 0.26 -2.03 -2.25
N SER A 40 0.75 -1.88 -1.02
CA SER A 40 -0.01 -1.63 0.20
C SER A 40 0.41 -0.31 0.81
N VAL A 41 -0.53 0.60 1.05
CA VAL A 41 -0.30 1.90 1.70
C VAL A 41 -0.73 1.84 3.14
N PHE A 42 0.12 2.31 4.05
CA PHE A 42 -0.26 2.79 5.37
C PHE A 42 -0.26 4.32 5.37
N LEU A 43 -1.41 4.92 5.67
CA LEU A 43 -1.54 6.35 5.93
C LEU A 43 -1.48 6.59 7.43
N ARG A 44 -0.53 7.42 7.88
CA ARG A 44 -0.29 7.74 9.28
C ARG A 44 -0.80 9.12 9.62
N ASP A 45 -1.46 9.26 10.77
CA ASP A 45 -1.71 10.57 11.36
C ASP A 45 -0.42 11.09 12.01
N PRO A 46 0.18 12.18 11.50
CA PRO A 46 1.43 12.70 12.04
C PRO A 46 1.29 13.26 13.48
N ALA A 47 0.07 13.55 13.95
CA ALA A 47 -0.16 14.12 15.27
C ALA A 47 0.00 13.09 16.40
N ASN A 48 -0.34 11.82 16.13
CA ASN A 48 -0.36 10.77 17.16
C ASN A 48 0.24 9.44 16.72
N GLY A 49 0.64 9.32 15.43
CA GLY A 49 1.26 8.12 14.87
C GLY A 49 0.28 6.97 14.57
N SER A 50 -1.04 7.18 14.71
CA SER A 50 -2.02 6.15 14.37
C SER A 50 -2.08 5.89 12.87
N LEU A 51 -2.46 4.68 12.49
CA LEU A 51 -2.56 4.18 11.13
C LEU A 51 -4.04 4.10 10.74
N LEU A 52 -4.37 4.54 9.54
CA LEU A 52 -5.70 4.40 8.98
C LEU A 52 -5.88 2.99 8.41
N LEU A 53 -6.80 2.21 8.94
CA LEU A 53 -7.26 0.96 8.32
C LEU A 53 -8.56 1.20 7.58
N GLN A 54 -8.82 0.37 6.55
CA GLN A 54 -10.11 0.30 5.88
C GLN A 54 -10.73 -1.09 6.04
N GLN A 55 -12.04 -1.14 6.20
CA GLN A 55 -12.81 -2.34 5.96
C GLN A 55 -13.21 -2.37 4.48
N ARG A 56 -12.86 -3.43 3.78
CA ARG A 56 -13.13 -3.60 2.34
C ARG A 56 -14.64 -3.62 2.10
N ALA A 57 -15.11 -2.94 1.06
CA ALA A 57 -16.54 -2.94 0.71
C ALA A 57 -17.05 -4.37 0.43
N ALA A 58 -18.31 -4.63 0.74
CA ALA A 58 -18.96 -5.94 0.51
C ALA A 58 -18.97 -6.37 -0.96
N VAL A 59 -18.86 -5.41 -1.90
CA VAL A 59 -18.85 -5.67 -3.36
C VAL A 59 -17.47 -6.02 -3.91
N LYS A 60 -16.43 -6.09 -3.06
CA LYS A 60 -15.09 -6.52 -3.50
C LYS A 60 -15.11 -8.00 -3.90
N THR A 61 -14.42 -8.33 -4.99
CA THR A 61 -14.35 -9.69 -5.55
C THR A 61 -13.46 -10.63 -4.76
N ARG A 62 -12.64 -10.10 -3.86
CA ARG A 62 -11.70 -10.84 -3.02
C ARG A 62 -11.73 -10.28 -1.60
N PHE A 63 -11.79 -11.16 -0.62
CA PHE A 63 -11.78 -10.83 0.81
C PHE A 63 -12.70 -9.64 1.18
N PRO A 64 -14.01 -9.65 0.80
CA PRO A 64 -14.94 -8.59 1.19
C PRO A 64 -15.08 -8.50 2.70
N LEU A 65 -15.37 -7.31 3.22
CA LEU A 65 -15.60 -6.99 4.63
C LEU A 65 -14.42 -7.29 5.58
N ARG A 66 -13.25 -7.64 5.04
CA ARG A 66 -12.03 -7.79 5.86
C ARG A 66 -11.38 -6.43 6.10
N TRP A 67 -10.80 -6.27 7.28
CA TRP A 67 -9.95 -5.13 7.59
C TRP A 67 -8.61 -5.25 6.88
N ALA A 68 -8.18 -4.18 6.25
CA ALA A 68 -6.94 -4.08 5.51
C ALA A 68 -6.19 -2.80 5.89
N ASN A 69 -4.96 -2.65 5.40
CA ASN A 69 -4.22 -1.39 5.41
C ASN A 69 -5.01 -0.29 4.67
N THR A 70 -4.50 0.93 4.65
CA THR A 70 -5.25 2.11 4.19
C THR A 70 -5.75 1.99 2.76
N CYS A 71 -4.89 1.51 1.85
CA CYS A 71 -5.22 1.37 0.42
C CYS A 71 -4.31 0.31 -0.20
N CYS A 72 -4.85 -0.47 -1.14
CA CYS A 72 -4.10 -1.46 -1.91
C CYS A 72 -4.41 -1.30 -3.40
N GLY A 73 -3.47 -1.75 -4.24
CA GLY A 73 -3.72 -1.75 -5.68
C GLY A 73 -2.55 -2.25 -6.49
N HIS A 74 -2.69 -2.12 -7.80
CA HIS A 74 -1.71 -2.57 -8.76
C HIS A 74 -1.24 -1.38 -9.60
N PRO A 75 0.07 -1.13 -9.73
CA PRO A 75 0.57 -0.23 -10.75
C PRO A 75 0.28 -0.81 -12.14
N LEU A 76 0.08 0.05 -13.12
CA LEU A 76 0.12 -0.37 -14.52
C LEU A 76 1.54 -0.82 -14.89
N PRO A 77 1.73 -1.66 -15.94
CA PRO A 77 3.05 -2.00 -16.42
C PRO A 77 3.91 -0.76 -16.67
N GLY A 78 5.08 -0.69 -16.03
CA GLY A 78 5.99 0.46 -16.11
C GLY A 78 5.58 1.70 -15.31
N GLU A 79 4.42 1.71 -14.66
CA GLU A 79 4.01 2.80 -13.77
C GLU A 79 4.82 2.76 -12.46
N ASP A 80 5.22 3.95 -11.99
CA ASP A 80 5.84 4.07 -10.67
C ASP A 80 4.84 3.73 -9.55
N VAL A 81 5.30 2.97 -8.57
CA VAL A 81 4.46 2.43 -7.49
C VAL A 81 3.85 3.55 -6.65
N GLU A 82 4.61 4.60 -6.35
CA GLU A 82 4.14 5.75 -5.56
C GLU A 82 3.11 6.58 -6.33
N VAL A 83 3.25 6.70 -7.65
CA VAL A 83 2.27 7.36 -8.52
C VAL A 83 0.95 6.58 -8.53
N ALA A 84 1.01 5.26 -8.71
CA ALA A 84 -0.15 4.39 -8.65
C ALA A 84 -0.84 4.44 -7.28
N ALA A 85 -0.06 4.42 -6.20
CA ALA A 85 -0.55 4.50 -4.82
C ALA A 85 -1.27 5.83 -4.56
N GLY A 86 -0.70 6.96 -4.97
CA GLY A 86 -1.31 8.28 -4.83
C GLY A 86 -2.64 8.39 -5.59
N ARG A 87 -2.69 7.87 -6.81
CA ARG A 87 -3.93 7.80 -7.61
C ARG A 87 -5.00 6.97 -6.90
N ARG A 88 -4.66 5.78 -6.40
CA ARG A 88 -5.61 4.91 -5.71
C ARG A 88 -6.08 5.47 -4.36
N LEU A 89 -5.20 6.10 -3.61
CA LEU A 89 -5.54 6.74 -2.35
C LEU A 89 -6.55 7.89 -2.56
N ALA A 90 -6.37 8.66 -3.64
CA ALA A 90 -7.31 9.71 -4.03
C ALA A 90 -8.68 9.13 -4.47
N GLU A 91 -8.69 8.01 -5.22
CA GLU A 91 -9.91 7.35 -5.67
C GLU A 91 -10.70 6.71 -4.51
N GLU A 92 -10.02 6.02 -3.59
CA GLU A 92 -10.68 5.26 -2.51
C GLU A 92 -11.05 6.11 -1.30
N LEU A 93 -10.24 7.13 -0.99
CA LEU A 93 -10.34 7.89 0.27
C LEU A 93 -10.34 9.42 0.08
N GLY A 94 -10.30 9.92 -1.17
CA GLY A 94 -10.28 11.35 -1.42
C GLY A 94 -9.01 12.06 -0.93
N VAL A 95 -7.95 11.34 -0.61
CA VAL A 95 -6.69 11.88 -0.09
C VAL A 95 -5.66 11.98 -1.20
N ALA A 96 -5.14 13.20 -1.44
CA ALA A 96 -4.12 13.48 -2.45
C ALA A 96 -2.91 14.21 -1.85
N GLY A 97 -1.82 14.29 -2.60
CA GLY A 97 -0.62 15.04 -2.20
C GLY A 97 0.22 14.36 -1.12
N VAL A 98 0.07 13.04 -0.93
CA VAL A 98 0.87 12.25 0.01
C VAL A 98 2.22 11.92 -0.62
N ALA A 99 3.30 12.22 0.09
CA ALA A 99 4.63 11.70 -0.23
C ALA A 99 4.81 10.34 0.47
N PHE A 100 5.26 9.35 -0.30
CA PHE A 100 5.44 8.00 0.21
C PHE A 100 6.90 7.66 0.50
N THR A 101 7.10 6.82 1.50
CA THR A 101 8.36 6.13 1.78
C THR A 101 8.14 4.64 1.56
N ARG A 102 8.99 3.99 0.77
CA ARG A 102 9.00 2.51 0.65
C ARG A 102 9.60 1.94 1.92
N VAL A 103 8.83 1.09 2.61
CA VAL A 103 9.23 0.52 3.90
C VAL A 103 9.58 -0.97 3.81
N GLY A 104 9.26 -1.62 2.70
CA GLY A 104 9.61 -3.01 2.45
C GLY A 104 8.88 -3.60 1.26
N VAL A 105 9.06 -4.91 1.10
CA VAL A 105 8.30 -5.75 0.14
C VAL A 105 7.83 -6.98 0.88
N HIS A 106 6.57 -7.33 0.68
CA HIS A 106 5.96 -8.55 1.21
C HIS A 106 5.44 -9.41 0.06
N THR A 107 6.06 -10.57 -0.17
CA THR A 107 5.55 -11.52 -1.15
C THR A 107 4.67 -12.55 -0.46
N TYR A 108 3.43 -12.67 -0.91
CA TYR A 108 2.47 -13.59 -0.31
C TYR A 108 1.55 -14.23 -1.34
N ARG A 109 0.96 -15.35 -0.95
CA ARG A 109 -0.12 -16.02 -1.68
C ARG A 109 -1.24 -16.38 -0.71
N ALA A 110 -2.46 -15.96 -1.03
CA ALA A 110 -3.65 -16.28 -0.25
C ALA A 110 -4.82 -16.61 -1.19
N GLU A 111 -5.58 -17.63 -0.87
CA GLU A 111 -6.80 -17.99 -1.58
C GLU A 111 -8.01 -17.53 -0.77
N ASP A 112 -8.94 -16.84 -1.43
CA ASP A 112 -10.19 -16.46 -0.81
C ASP A 112 -11.14 -17.69 -0.81
N PRO A 113 -11.46 -18.26 0.37
CA PRO A 113 -12.28 -19.47 0.45
C PRO A 113 -13.72 -19.27 -0.05
N ALA A 114 -14.19 -18.02 -0.09
CA ALA A 114 -15.54 -17.71 -0.54
C ALA A 114 -15.67 -17.66 -2.06
N THR A 115 -14.60 -17.27 -2.76
CA THR A 115 -14.63 -17.00 -4.21
C THR A 115 -13.70 -17.91 -5.02
N GLY A 116 -12.74 -18.60 -4.38
CA GLY A 116 -11.67 -19.34 -5.02
C GLY A 116 -10.66 -18.46 -5.77
N ARG A 117 -10.76 -17.13 -5.58
CA ARG A 117 -9.79 -16.18 -6.13
C ARG A 117 -8.50 -16.17 -5.32
N VAL A 118 -7.39 -15.87 -5.97
CA VAL A 118 -6.06 -15.93 -5.36
C VAL A 118 -5.40 -14.55 -5.41
N GLU A 119 -4.96 -14.07 -4.28
CA GLU A 119 -3.97 -12.99 -4.18
C GLU A 119 -2.58 -13.62 -4.22
N TYR A 120 -1.76 -13.29 -5.21
CA TYR A 120 -0.37 -13.72 -5.30
C TYR A 120 0.47 -12.53 -5.74
N GLU A 121 1.00 -11.80 -4.78
CA GLU A 121 1.52 -10.46 -4.98
C GLU A 121 2.96 -10.31 -4.49
N TYR A 122 3.72 -9.56 -5.29
CA TYR A 122 4.96 -8.91 -4.91
C TYR A 122 4.59 -7.49 -4.47
N ASP A 123 4.28 -7.35 -3.19
CA ASP A 123 3.60 -6.20 -2.61
C ASP A 123 4.59 -5.19 -2.04
N HIS A 124 4.69 -4.02 -2.67
CA HIS A 124 5.49 -2.89 -2.18
C HIS A 124 4.76 -2.18 -1.05
N VAL A 125 5.34 -2.20 0.14
CA VAL A 125 4.76 -1.55 1.32
C VAL A 125 5.20 -0.09 1.40
N LEU A 126 4.22 0.81 1.48
CA LEU A 126 4.40 2.26 1.46
C LEU A 126 3.84 2.88 2.73
N LEU A 127 4.58 3.83 3.29
CA LEU A 127 4.13 4.69 4.39
C LEU A 127 4.02 6.12 3.91
N GLY A 128 2.90 6.77 4.17
CA GLY A 128 2.69 8.21 3.94
C GLY A 128 2.04 8.88 5.15
N ASP A 129 2.27 10.16 5.31
CA ASP A 129 1.60 10.96 6.33
C ASP A 129 0.38 11.66 5.76
N LEU A 130 -0.73 11.68 6.54
CA LEU A 130 -1.92 12.43 6.18
C LEU A 130 -1.60 13.92 6.10
N PRO A 131 -1.87 14.61 4.98
CA PRO A 131 -1.64 16.05 4.89
C PRO A 131 -2.48 16.83 5.89
N ALA A 132 -1.92 17.91 6.44
CA ALA A 132 -2.59 18.74 7.43
C ALA A 132 -3.94 19.27 6.92
N GLY A 133 -4.98 19.14 7.76
CA GLY A 133 -6.33 19.62 7.44
C GLY A 133 -7.13 18.73 6.48
N VAL A 134 -6.54 17.67 5.96
CA VAL A 134 -7.25 16.69 5.11
C VAL A 134 -8.00 15.70 5.98
N GLN A 135 -9.24 15.41 5.58
CA GLN A 135 -10.05 14.34 6.17
C GLN A 135 -10.31 13.29 5.10
N PRO A 136 -10.03 12.00 5.35
CA PRO A 136 -10.39 10.94 4.41
C PRO A 136 -11.90 10.88 4.17
N VAL A 137 -12.29 10.77 2.90
CA VAL A 137 -13.67 10.63 2.45
C VAL A 137 -13.78 9.31 1.68
N PRO A 138 -14.16 8.21 2.34
CA PRO A 138 -14.22 6.89 1.72
C PRO A 138 -15.26 6.81 0.58
N ASP A 139 -14.87 6.22 -0.56
CA ASP A 139 -15.83 5.78 -1.58
C ASP A 139 -16.52 4.49 -1.08
N PRO A 140 -17.84 4.49 -0.85
CA PRO A 140 -18.55 3.32 -0.32
C PRO A 140 -18.53 2.10 -1.27
N ALA A 141 -18.20 2.29 -2.56
CA ALA A 141 -17.97 1.18 -3.48
C ALA A 141 -16.64 0.46 -3.27
N GLU A 142 -15.73 1.07 -2.51
CA GLU A 142 -14.38 0.54 -2.23
C GLU A 142 -14.20 0.20 -0.75
N VAL A 143 -14.73 1.04 0.13
CA VAL A 143 -14.48 1.05 1.57
C VAL A 143 -15.82 1.08 2.31
N ALA A 144 -16.07 0.07 3.15
CA ALA A 144 -17.28 0.01 3.98
C ALA A 144 -17.14 0.86 5.26
N GLU A 145 -15.94 0.86 5.86
CA GLU A 145 -15.64 1.57 7.10
C GLU A 145 -14.16 1.91 7.16
N THR A 146 -13.79 2.95 7.93
CA THR A 146 -12.40 3.27 8.26
C THR A 146 -12.22 3.42 9.76
N ARG A 147 -11.03 3.10 10.27
CA ARG A 147 -10.66 3.35 11.68
C ARG A 147 -9.20 3.69 11.84
N TRP A 148 -8.88 4.56 12.77
CA TRP A 148 -7.53 4.86 13.20
C TRP A 148 -7.12 3.91 14.33
N VAL A 149 -5.95 3.29 14.21
CA VAL A 149 -5.42 2.36 15.22
C VAL A 149 -3.95 2.65 15.47
N SER A 150 -3.46 2.44 16.69
CA SER A 150 -2.02 2.41 16.93
C SER A 150 -1.42 1.11 16.36
N LEU A 151 -0.12 1.14 16.03
CA LEU A 151 0.57 -0.08 15.59
C LEU A 151 0.50 -1.19 16.63
N SER A 152 0.63 -0.85 17.93
CA SER A 152 0.51 -1.83 19.02
C SER A 152 -0.88 -2.46 19.06
N ALA A 153 -1.94 -1.66 18.98
CA ALA A 153 -3.32 -2.19 18.98
C ALA A 153 -3.60 -3.09 17.77
N LEU A 154 -2.98 -2.79 16.60
CA LEU A 154 -3.09 -3.65 15.43
C LEU A 154 -2.40 -5.00 15.64
N LEU A 155 -1.20 -5.01 16.21
CA LEU A 155 -0.45 -6.23 16.52
C LEU A 155 -1.15 -7.09 17.60
N ASP A 156 -1.71 -6.44 18.63
CA ASP A 156 -2.52 -7.10 19.65
C ASP A 156 -3.78 -7.73 19.03
N GLY A 157 -4.42 -7.02 18.08
CA GLY A 157 -5.59 -7.50 17.36
C GLY A 157 -5.31 -8.79 16.56
N PHE A 158 -4.18 -8.89 15.88
CA PHE A 158 -3.78 -10.12 15.18
C PHE A 158 -3.58 -11.30 16.12
N SER A 159 -3.03 -11.03 17.32
CA SER A 159 -2.78 -12.06 18.34
C SER A 159 -4.06 -12.56 18.99
N ALA A 160 -5.05 -11.68 19.14
CA ALA A 160 -6.33 -11.99 19.76
C ALA A 160 -7.28 -12.72 18.81
N ASP A 161 -7.45 -12.21 17.59
CA ASP A 161 -8.32 -12.80 16.56
C ASP A 161 -7.86 -12.33 15.17
N PRO A 162 -7.16 -13.16 14.38
CA PRO A 162 -6.73 -12.81 13.04
C PRO A 162 -7.86 -12.83 11.99
N GLU A 163 -9.00 -13.47 12.29
CA GLU A 163 -10.06 -13.76 11.33
C GLU A 163 -10.65 -12.49 10.66
N PRO A 164 -10.88 -11.36 11.35
CA PRO A 164 -11.43 -10.16 10.73
C PRO A 164 -10.51 -9.47 9.73
N TYR A 165 -9.23 -9.84 9.67
CA TYR A 165 -8.23 -9.16 8.88
C TYR A 165 -7.97 -9.83 7.53
N SER A 166 -7.56 -9.06 6.54
CA SER A 166 -7.09 -9.58 5.27
C SER A 166 -5.77 -10.36 5.46
N PRO A 167 -5.53 -11.44 4.70
CA PRO A 167 -4.39 -12.34 4.94
C PRO A 167 -3.02 -11.68 4.76
N TRP A 168 -2.92 -10.62 3.97
CA TRP A 168 -1.65 -9.89 3.77
C TRP A 168 -1.36 -8.88 4.88
N LEU A 169 -2.39 -8.42 5.63
CA LEU A 169 -2.24 -7.29 6.55
C LEU A 169 -1.18 -7.53 7.62
N PHE A 170 -1.06 -8.75 8.13
CA PHE A 170 -0.01 -9.09 9.10
C PHE A 170 1.39 -8.91 8.50
N GLY A 171 1.64 -9.43 7.30
CA GLY A 171 2.97 -9.36 6.66
C GLY A 171 3.38 -7.94 6.29
N VAL A 172 2.45 -7.14 5.71
CA VAL A 172 2.75 -5.74 5.39
C VAL A 172 2.93 -4.88 6.66
N THR A 173 2.21 -5.22 7.76
CA THR A 173 2.42 -4.58 9.07
C THR A 173 3.79 -4.93 9.65
N ALA A 174 4.29 -6.15 9.46
CA ALA A 174 5.63 -6.53 9.88
C ALA A 174 6.71 -5.70 9.16
N CYS A 175 6.60 -5.50 7.84
CA CYS A 175 7.50 -4.60 7.09
C CYS A 175 7.48 -3.17 7.66
N LEU A 176 6.29 -2.64 7.97
CA LEU A 176 6.16 -1.32 8.58
C LEU A 176 6.80 -1.27 9.97
N ALA A 177 6.55 -2.27 10.81
CA ALA A 177 7.11 -2.33 12.17
C ALA A 177 8.64 -2.40 12.16
N GLU A 178 9.23 -3.20 11.28
CA GLU A 178 10.68 -3.29 11.08
C GLU A 178 11.26 -1.94 10.65
N HIS A 179 10.62 -1.25 9.71
CA HIS A 179 11.05 0.08 9.27
C HIS A 179 11.01 1.10 10.40
N LEU A 180 9.93 1.14 11.19
CA LEU A 180 9.78 2.07 12.31
C LEU A 180 10.72 1.78 13.49
N ALA A 181 11.16 0.53 13.65
CA ALA A 181 12.11 0.12 14.68
C ALA A 181 13.57 0.48 14.31
N GLN A 182 13.87 0.76 13.04
CA GLN A 182 15.22 1.14 12.61
C GLN A 182 15.55 2.55 13.13
N PRO A 183 16.73 2.75 13.78
CA PRO A 183 17.15 4.08 14.16
C PRO A 183 17.31 4.95 12.88
N HIS A 184 16.59 6.04 12.81
CA HIS A 184 16.72 7.00 11.72
C HIS A 184 18.11 7.65 11.81
N LEU A 185 19.06 7.18 11.01
CA LEU A 185 20.30 7.91 10.79
C LEU A 185 19.92 9.27 10.19
N PRO A 186 20.37 10.41 10.78
CA PRO A 186 20.08 11.71 10.21
C PRO A 186 20.59 11.73 8.76
N ARG A 187 19.76 12.19 7.84
CA ARG A 187 20.17 12.38 6.44
C ARG A 187 21.41 13.26 6.47
N PRO A 188 22.51 12.90 5.77
CA PRO A 188 23.67 13.79 5.66
C PRO A 188 23.14 15.11 5.11
N ASN A 189 23.43 16.20 5.87
CA ASN A 189 23.12 17.55 5.46
C ASN A 189 23.60 17.73 4.02
N ALA A 190 22.70 18.03 3.09
CA ALA A 190 23.07 18.46 1.75
C ALA A 190 23.92 19.72 1.93
N GLY A 191 25.25 19.55 1.84
CA GLY A 191 26.21 20.59 2.06
C GLY A 191 25.83 21.81 1.21
N ARG A 192 25.80 22.98 1.85
CA ARG A 192 25.79 24.25 1.12
C ARG A 192 26.99 24.21 0.18
N PHE A 193 26.72 24.17 -1.12
CA PHE A 193 27.72 24.52 -2.11
C PHE A 193 27.94 26.04 -1.98
N ASP A 194 28.97 26.45 -1.26
CA ASP A 194 29.45 27.79 -1.35
C ASP A 194 30.01 28.01 -2.77
N ALA A 195 29.34 28.88 -3.52
CA ALA A 195 29.81 29.29 -4.83
C ALA A 195 31.16 30.05 -4.63
N PRO A 196 32.18 29.77 -5.46
CA PRO A 196 33.43 30.46 -5.38
C PRO A 196 33.22 31.94 -5.73
N GLU A 197 33.64 32.84 -4.82
CA GLU A 197 33.70 34.28 -5.04
C GLU A 197 34.56 34.56 -6.29
N ARG A 198 33.95 35.23 -7.27
CA ARG A 198 34.68 35.77 -8.41
C ARG A 198 35.51 36.93 -7.91
N SER A 199 36.80 36.70 -7.69
CA SER A 199 37.78 37.78 -7.48
C SER A 199 37.90 38.60 -8.76
N GLY A 200 37.36 39.82 -8.74
CA GLY A 200 37.65 40.85 -9.73
C GLY A 200 39.09 41.29 -9.60
N GLY A 201 39.90 41.07 -10.64
CA GLY A 201 41.22 41.65 -10.82
C GLY A 201 41.18 42.66 -11.97
N ARG A 202 41.68 43.82 -11.71
CA ARG A 202 41.86 44.99 -12.61
C ARG A 202 42.64 44.67 -13.89
#